data_7db0f92a14f70bf7245aebb5210f5576
#
_entry.id   7db0f92a14f70bf7245aebb5210f5576
#
_cell.length_a   1.000
_cell.length_b   1.000
_cell.length_c   1.000
_cell.angle_alpha   90.00
_cell.angle_beta   90.00
_cell.angle_gamma   90.00
#
_symmetry.space_group_name_H-M   'P 1'
#
loop_
_entity.id
_entity.type
_entity.pdbx_description
1 polymer ?
#
loop_
_entity_poly.entity_id
_entity_poly.type
_entity_poly.pdbx_seq_one_letter_code
_entity_poly.pdbx_strand_id
1 'polypeptide(L)'
;MIQFYKPNAKNTGSACSFWLNRDGSVMSSLIKQASWNSERKIGSFSKNKENPKGRVITKLSRMEVGGFIDSIESNREFSAYHSSQNQVLQIKFSPYLRDGKQVGFSFSINKQEKEDSTAKTGFVIGFTFPEARVLRHDLEVFLDKTMTLPQNNEEEEPVKVVDLEEDKQDDKQDDEGDGIPW
;
A
#
# COMPACT_ATOMS: atom_id res chain seq x y z
N MET A 1 13.84 12.07 -4.64
CA MET A 1 12.90 11.92 -3.51
C MET A 1 11.75 12.87 -3.70
N ILE A 2 10.50 12.40 -3.62
CA ILE A 2 9.29 13.22 -3.59
C ILE A 2 8.64 13.12 -2.20
N GLN A 3 8.03 14.22 -1.73
CA GLN A 3 7.41 14.29 -0.42
C GLN A 3 6.09 15.03 -0.48
N PHE A 4 5.11 14.54 0.28
CA PHE A 4 3.79 15.14 0.45
C PHE A 4 3.52 15.35 1.92
N TYR A 5 3.09 16.56 2.30
CA TYR A 5 2.77 16.93 3.68
C TYR A 5 1.32 17.40 3.75
N LYS A 6 0.53 16.75 4.59
CA LYS A 6 -0.90 17.05 4.82
C LYS A 6 -1.17 17.26 6.31
N PRO A 7 -0.54 18.26 6.94
CA PRO A 7 -0.84 18.58 8.34
C PRO A 7 -2.23 19.21 8.47
N ASN A 8 -2.84 19.05 9.62
CA ASN A 8 -4.10 19.70 9.96
C ASN A 8 -4.22 20.02 11.44
N ALA A 9 -5.15 20.93 11.79
CA ALA A 9 -5.37 21.39 13.16
C ALA A 9 -5.94 20.32 14.09
N LYS A 10 -6.55 19.25 13.53
CA LYS A 10 -7.07 18.12 14.31
C LYS A 10 -6.00 17.11 14.72
N ASN A 11 -4.75 17.35 14.35
CA ASN A 11 -3.61 16.46 14.60
C ASN A 11 -3.75 15.06 14.01
N THR A 12 -4.53 14.91 12.94
CA THR A 12 -4.75 13.67 12.20
C THR A 12 -4.04 13.67 10.84
N GLY A 13 -3.17 14.66 10.61
CA GLY A 13 -2.43 14.80 9.37
C GLY A 13 -1.42 13.68 9.13
N SER A 14 -0.99 13.58 7.88
CA SER A 14 -0.01 12.58 7.43
C SER A 14 1.05 13.23 6.55
N ALA A 15 2.22 12.61 6.47
CA ALA A 15 3.20 12.88 5.44
C ALA A 15 3.62 11.57 4.78
N CYS A 16 4.01 11.67 3.52
CA CYS A 16 4.49 10.56 2.73
C CYS A 16 5.77 10.96 1.98
N SER A 17 6.68 10.02 1.83
CA SER A 17 7.89 10.19 1.02
C SER A 17 8.10 8.95 0.17
N PHE A 18 8.56 9.16 -1.08
CA PHE A 18 9.08 8.10 -1.94
C PHE A 18 10.50 8.48 -2.36
N TRP A 19 11.40 7.53 -2.38
CA TRP A 19 12.78 7.75 -2.80
C TRP A 19 13.40 6.49 -3.36
N LEU A 20 14.41 6.69 -4.19
CA LEU A 20 15.26 5.61 -4.68
C LEU A 20 16.45 5.48 -3.72
N ASN A 21 16.67 4.28 -3.22
CA ASN A 21 17.82 3.96 -2.38
C ASN A 21 19.08 3.72 -3.23
N ARG A 22 20.26 3.63 -2.63
CA ARG A 22 21.53 3.42 -3.35
C ARG A 22 21.62 2.05 -4.04
N ASP A 23 20.93 1.05 -3.50
CA ASP A 23 20.82 -0.30 -4.07
C ASP A 23 19.80 -0.38 -5.21
N GLY A 24 19.20 0.73 -5.61
CA GLY A 24 18.19 0.77 -6.65
C GLY A 24 16.77 0.44 -6.18
N SER A 25 16.57 0.12 -4.90
CA SER A 25 15.23 -0.15 -4.38
C SER A 25 14.41 1.12 -4.23
N VAL A 26 13.13 1.05 -4.59
CA VAL A 26 12.16 2.12 -4.32
C VAL A 26 11.63 1.96 -2.91
N MET A 27 11.77 3.02 -2.13
CA MET A 27 11.32 3.06 -0.74
C MET A 27 10.12 3.99 -0.60
N SER A 28 9.20 3.65 0.29
CA SER A 28 8.14 4.55 0.73
C SER A 28 8.10 4.68 2.25
N SER A 29 7.64 5.83 2.73
CA SER A 29 7.42 6.07 4.15
C SER A 29 6.12 6.84 4.35
N LEU A 30 5.29 6.36 5.27
CA LEU A 30 4.15 7.09 5.80
C LEU A 30 4.38 7.44 7.26
N ILE A 31 4.08 8.67 7.65
CA ILE A 31 4.27 9.16 9.02
C ILE A 31 3.04 9.96 9.45
N LYS A 32 2.56 9.70 10.67
CA LYS A 32 1.47 10.43 11.30
C LYS A 32 1.96 11.77 11.85
N GLN A 33 1.11 12.77 11.79
CA GLN A 33 1.38 14.05 12.47
C GLN A 33 1.53 13.82 13.98
N ALA A 34 2.53 14.47 14.58
CA ALA A 34 2.83 14.33 15.99
C ALA A 34 2.26 15.49 16.82
N SER A 35 2.21 16.70 16.26
CA SER A 35 1.70 17.87 16.94
C SER A 35 1.25 18.96 15.95
N TRP A 36 0.48 19.93 16.47
CA TRP A 36 0.04 21.11 15.76
C TRP A 36 0.35 22.36 16.58
N ASN A 37 0.96 23.36 15.95
CA ASN A 37 1.13 24.68 16.53
C ASN A 37 0.03 25.59 16.00
N SER A 38 -0.92 25.97 16.86
CA SER A 38 -2.10 26.77 16.49
C SER A 38 -1.76 28.21 16.12
N GLU A 39 -0.73 28.81 16.71
CA GLU A 39 -0.30 30.18 16.44
C GLU A 39 0.33 30.29 15.04
N ARG A 40 1.26 29.34 14.73
CA ARG A 40 1.98 29.31 13.46
C ARG A 40 1.23 28.54 12.36
N LYS A 41 0.15 27.83 12.69
CA LYS A 41 -0.59 26.94 11.79
C LYS A 41 0.30 25.89 11.12
N ILE A 42 1.23 25.31 11.88
CA ILE A 42 2.24 24.35 11.39
C ILE A 42 2.07 23.02 12.13
N GLY A 43 2.03 21.93 11.36
CA GLY A 43 2.11 20.58 11.89
C GLY A 43 3.55 20.08 11.99
N SER A 44 3.86 19.30 13.01
CA SER A 44 5.15 18.63 13.17
C SER A 44 5.00 17.12 13.08
N PHE A 45 5.99 16.47 12.46
CA PHE A 45 6.10 15.02 12.31
C PHE A 45 7.33 14.46 13.05
N SER A 46 8.15 15.33 13.63
CA SER A 46 9.48 14.97 14.15
C SER A 46 9.45 13.89 15.23
N LYS A 47 8.52 13.97 16.20
CA LYS A 47 8.40 12.98 17.29
C LYS A 47 8.00 11.58 16.81
N ASN A 48 7.41 11.46 15.62
CA ASN A 48 6.99 10.19 15.05
C ASN A 48 8.03 9.56 14.11
N LYS A 49 9.17 10.21 13.87
CA LYS A 49 10.21 9.67 12.98
C LYS A 49 10.80 8.36 13.47
N GLU A 50 11.00 8.23 14.79
CA GLU A 50 11.57 7.04 15.45
C GLU A 50 10.49 6.16 16.10
N ASN A 51 9.21 6.56 16.02
CA ASN A 51 8.12 5.84 16.65
C ASN A 51 7.51 4.80 15.68
N PRO A 52 7.63 3.49 15.91
CA PRO A 52 7.08 2.46 15.02
C PRO A 52 5.55 2.45 14.94
N LYS A 53 4.84 3.07 15.88
CA LYS A 53 3.38 3.31 15.82
C LYS A 53 3.03 4.62 15.11
N GLY A 54 4.02 5.50 14.93
CA GLY A 54 3.87 6.80 14.27
C GLY A 54 4.38 6.82 12.83
N ARG A 55 5.23 5.86 12.44
CA ARG A 55 5.85 5.77 11.12
C ARG A 55 5.92 4.33 10.62
N VAL A 56 5.73 4.16 9.32
CA VAL A 56 6.04 2.92 8.61
C VAL A 56 6.95 3.24 7.42
N ILE A 57 7.91 2.37 7.17
CA ILE A 57 8.78 2.40 5.99
C ILE A 57 8.65 1.04 5.33
N THR A 58 8.55 1.01 4.01
CA THR A 58 8.53 -0.23 3.24
C THR A 58 9.30 -0.08 1.94
N LYS A 59 9.94 -1.16 1.52
CA LYS A 59 10.52 -1.32 0.19
C LYS A 59 9.37 -1.69 -0.75
N LEU A 60 9.32 -1.08 -1.91
CA LEU A 60 8.37 -1.41 -2.96
C LEU A 60 9.12 -2.15 -4.07
N SER A 61 8.59 -3.28 -4.49
CA SER A 61 9.05 -3.97 -5.69
C SER A 61 8.71 -3.16 -6.94
N ARG A 62 9.35 -3.47 -8.06
CA ARG A 62 9.03 -2.83 -9.36
C ARG A 62 7.57 -3.04 -9.75
N MET A 63 7.03 -4.24 -9.48
CA MET A 63 5.63 -4.56 -9.77
C MET A 63 4.67 -3.72 -8.94
N GLU A 64 4.99 -3.46 -7.67
CA GLU A 64 4.16 -2.61 -6.81
C GLU A 64 4.21 -1.15 -7.23
N VAL A 65 5.38 -0.66 -7.65
CA VAL A 65 5.51 0.69 -8.23
C VAL A 65 4.68 0.80 -9.52
N GLY A 66 4.75 -0.21 -10.40
CA GLY A 66 3.89 -0.31 -11.59
C GLY A 66 2.41 -0.36 -11.25
N GLY A 67 2.03 -1.10 -10.19
CA GLY A 67 0.66 -1.16 -9.69
C GLY A 67 0.12 0.18 -9.20
N PHE A 68 0.97 1.03 -8.59
CA PHE A 68 0.57 2.40 -8.22
C PHE A 68 0.32 3.26 -9.46
N ILE A 69 1.19 3.16 -10.47
CA ILE A 69 1.05 3.87 -11.74
C ILE A 69 -0.25 3.42 -12.44
N ASP A 70 -0.47 2.10 -12.58
CA ASP A 70 -1.69 1.55 -13.17
C ASP A 70 -2.95 2.01 -12.41
N SER A 71 -2.91 2.02 -11.08
CA SER A 71 -4.03 2.50 -10.26
C SER A 71 -4.40 3.95 -10.59
N ILE A 72 -3.40 4.83 -10.79
CA ILE A 72 -3.63 6.25 -11.14
C ILE A 72 -4.21 6.36 -12.56
N GLU A 73 -3.75 5.55 -13.51
CA GLU A 73 -4.18 5.61 -14.91
C GLU A 73 -5.56 4.99 -15.14
N SER A 74 -5.79 3.82 -14.51
CA SER A 74 -7.00 3.02 -14.74
C SER A 74 -8.12 3.31 -13.76
N ASN A 75 -7.90 4.12 -12.71
CA ASN A 75 -8.81 4.32 -11.58
C ASN A 75 -9.21 3.02 -10.86
N ARG A 76 -8.34 2.01 -10.86
CA ARG A 76 -8.53 0.75 -10.15
C ARG A 76 -7.74 0.72 -8.85
N GLU A 77 -8.20 -0.09 -7.92
CA GLU A 77 -7.46 -0.35 -6.68
C GLU A 77 -6.28 -1.28 -6.96
N PHE A 78 -5.15 -0.99 -6.34
CA PHE A 78 -4.01 -1.88 -6.23
C PHE A 78 -3.77 -2.23 -4.77
N SER A 79 -3.45 -3.49 -4.48
CA SER A 79 -3.07 -3.95 -3.15
C SER A 79 -1.94 -4.97 -3.21
N ALA A 80 -1.09 -4.97 -2.18
CA ALA A 80 0.00 -5.91 -2.00
C ALA A 80 0.18 -6.24 -0.52
N TYR A 81 0.86 -7.36 -0.24
CA TYR A 81 1.12 -7.84 1.10
C TYR A 81 2.60 -8.14 1.27
N HIS A 82 3.20 -7.59 2.33
CA HIS A 82 4.54 -7.94 2.76
C HIS A 82 4.45 -8.70 4.08
N SER A 83 5.05 -9.87 4.17
CA SER A 83 5.12 -10.66 5.39
C SER A 83 6.58 -10.84 5.79
N SER A 84 6.93 -10.45 6.99
CA SER A 84 8.22 -10.71 7.64
C SER A 84 8.02 -11.63 8.84
N GLN A 85 9.10 -11.95 9.57
CA GLN A 85 8.99 -12.77 10.79
C GLN A 85 8.03 -12.16 11.82
N ASN A 86 8.06 -10.84 12.01
CA ASN A 86 7.38 -10.16 13.12
C ASN A 86 6.12 -9.41 12.72
N GLN A 87 5.91 -9.12 11.43
CA GLN A 87 4.80 -8.26 11.00
C GLN A 87 4.29 -8.58 9.60
N VAL A 88 3.04 -8.20 9.36
CA VAL A 88 2.43 -8.17 8.03
C VAL A 88 2.09 -6.71 7.70
N LEU A 89 2.43 -6.30 6.49
CA LEU A 89 2.02 -5.01 5.92
C LEU A 89 1.04 -5.27 4.79
N GLN A 90 -0.13 -4.66 4.86
CA GLN A 90 -1.05 -4.56 3.73
C GLN A 90 -0.88 -3.18 3.11
N ILE A 91 -0.43 -3.14 1.87
CA ILE A 91 -0.21 -1.93 1.07
C ILE A 91 -1.42 -1.78 0.15
N LYS A 92 -1.97 -0.58 0.08
CA LYS A 92 -3.11 -0.30 -0.79
C LYS A 92 -2.99 1.07 -1.40
N PHE A 93 -3.20 1.16 -2.72
CA PHE A 93 -3.33 2.40 -3.46
C PHE A 93 -4.66 2.36 -4.22
N SER A 94 -5.51 3.37 -4.05
CA SER A 94 -6.86 3.29 -4.61
C SER A 94 -7.45 4.67 -4.89
N PRO A 95 -8.46 4.78 -5.79
CA PRO A 95 -9.28 5.95 -5.91
C PRO A 95 -9.85 6.38 -4.55
N TYR A 96 -9.81 7.68 -4.28
CA TYR A 96 -10.36 8.24 -3.04
C TYR A 96 -11.71 8.91 -3.34
N LEU A 97 -12.75 8.37 -2.73
CA LEU A 97 -14.12 8.86 -2.89
C LEU A 97 -14.52 9.73 -1.69
N ARG A 98 -15.16 10.85 -1.98
CA ARG A 98 -15.82 11.70 -1.00
C ARG A 98 -17.23 12.02 -1.51
N ASP A 99 -18.24 11.73 -0.71
CA ASP A 99 -19.65 11.95 -1.08
C ASP A 99 -20.02 11.32 -2.45
N GLY A 100 -19.51 10.09 -2.69
CA GLY A 100 -19.73 9.33 -3.93
C GLY A 100 -18.94 9.83 -5.14
N LYS A 101 -18.15 10.89 -5.01
CA LYS A 101 -17.32 11.45 -6.10
C LYS A 101 -15.85 11.19 -5.85
N GLN A 102 -15.12 10.81 -6.89
CA GLN A 102 -13.68 10.69 -6.78
C GLN A 102 -13.05 12.09 -6.69
N VAL A 103 -12.26 12.30 -5.64
CA VAL A 103 -11.56 13.56 -5.38
C VAL A 103 -10.04 13.43 -5.50
N GLY A 104 -9.56 12.23 -5.82
CA GLY A 104 -8.15 11.94 -5.98
C GLY A 104 -7.87 10.46 -5.70
N PHE A 105 -6.73 10.19 -5.06
CA PHE A 105 -6.27 8.86 -4.69
C PHE A 105 -5.86 8.80 -3.23
N SER A 106 -5.79 7.61 -2.67
CA SER A 106 -5.27 7.37 -1.32
C SER A 106 -4.22 6.27 -1.34
N PHE A 107 -3.17 6.47 -0.57
CA PHE A 107 -2.17 5.46 -0.25
C PHE A 107 -2.29 5.10 1.22
N SER A 108 -2.40 3.82 1.52
CA SER A 108 -2.47 3.33 2.89
C SER A 108 -1.57 2.13 3.10
N ILE A 109 -1.05 2.01 4.33
CA ILE A 109 -0.35 0.83 4.83
C ILE A 109 -0.97 0.46 6.16
N ASN A 110 -1.51 -0.75 6.26
CA ASN A 110 -1.95 -1.35 7.50
C ASN A 110 -0.86 -2.31 7.99
N LYS A 111 -0.31 -2.01 9.16
CA LYS A 111 0.68 -2.83 9.86
C LYS A 111 -0.02 -3.67 10.91
N GLN A 112 0.25 -4.97 10.93
CA GLN A 112 -0.20 -5.91 11.95
C GLN A 112 1.01 -6.68 12.48
N GLU A 113 1.16 -6.74 13.80
CA GLU A 113 2.19 -7.54 14.45
C GLU A 113 1.72 -9.00 14.52
N LYS A 114 2.60 -9.98 14.23
CA LYS A 114 2.24 -11.39 14.21
C LYS A 114 2.03 -11.97 15.61
N GLU A 115 2.77 -11.47 16.59
CA GLU A 115 2.64 -11.89 17.99
C GLU A 115 1.35 -11.38 18.63
N ASP A 116 0.83 -10.22 18.19
CA ASP A 116 -0.42 -9.65 18.66
C ASP A 116 -1.30 -9.26 17.46
N SER A 117 -2.18 -10.18 17.08
CA SER A 117 -3.11 -9.98 15.97
C SER A 117 -4.08 -8.80 16.20
N THR A 118 -4.22 -8.31 17.44
CA THR A 118 -5.06 -7.15 17.79
C THR A 118 -4.31 -5.84 17.58
N ALA A 119 -2.97 -5.85 17.60
CA ALA A 119 -2.13 -4.68 17.40
C ALA A 119 -2.05 -4.28 15.93
N LYS A 120 -3.11 -3.60 15.45
CA LYS A 120 -3.16 -3.06 14.09
C LYS A 120 -2.90 -1.56 14.11
N THR A 121 -2.02 -1.10 13.21
CA THR A 121 -1.73 0.32 13.02
C THR A 121 -1.93 0.70 11.57
N GLY A 122 -2.89 1.57 11.30
CA GLY A 122 -3.16 2.11 9.97
C GLY A 122 -2.41 3.43 9.73
N PHE A 123 -1.91 3.58 8.51
CA PHE A 123 -1.32 4.81 7.98
C PHE A 123 -2.02 5.13 6.67
N VAL A 124 -2.37 6.39 6.43
CA VAL A 124 -3.06 6.80 5.21
C VAL A 124 -2.70 8.23 4.84
N ILE A 125 -2.61 8.50 3.55
CA ILE A 125 -2.50 9.85 2.97
C ILE A 125 -3.36 9.93 1.71
N GLY A 126 -4.02 11.07 1.50
CA GLY A 126 -4.75 11.36 0.27
C GLY A 126 -3.92 12.20 -0.69
N PHE A 127 -4.08 11.99 -1.98
CA PHE A 127 -3.52 12.78 -3.06
C PHE A 127 -4.65 13.39 -3.89
N THR A 128 -4.59 14.68 -4.15
CA THR A 128 -5.41 15.30 -5.19
C THR A 128 -5.00 14.79 -6.57
N PHE A 129 -5.82 14.98 -7.59
CA PHE A 129 -5.46 14.58 -8.96
C PHE A 129 -4.12 15.17 -9.46
N PRO A 130 -3.83 16.48 -9.25
CA PRO A 130 -2.52 17.02 -9.60
C PRO A 130 -1.36 16.37 -8.85
N GLU A 131 -1.51 16.10 -7.55
CA GLU A 131 -0.48 15.43 -6.75
C GLU A 131 -0.26 13.99 -7.20
N ALA A 132 -1.31 13.26 -7.53
CA ALA A 132 -1.22 11.90 -8.06
C ALA A 132 -0.51 11.88 -9.42
N ARG A 133 -0.74 12.87 -10.28
CA ARG A 133 -0.05 13.01 -11.57
C ARG A 133 1.46 13.24 -11.38
N VAL A 134 1.84 14.09 -10.44
CA VAL A 134 3.26 14.33 -10.09
C VAL A 134 3.87 13.04 -9.53
N LEU A 135 3.18 12.39 -8.58
CA LEU A 135 3.63 11.11 -8.00
C LEU A 135 3.85 10.06 -9.10
N ARG A 136 2.89 9.88 -10.02
CA ARG A 136 3.01 8.96 -11.14
C ARG A 136 4.29 9.19 -11.94
N HIS A 137 4.55 10.44 -12.34
CA HIS A 137 5.75 10.79 -13.10
C HIS A 137 7.04 10.46 -12.33
N ASP A 138 7.13 10.78 -11.04
CA ASP A 138 8.30 10.44 -10.23
C ASP A 138 8.49 8.91 -10.08
N LEU A 139 7.40 8.15 -9.95
CA LEU A 139 7.45 6.70 -9.90
C LEU A 139 7.95 6.10 -11.22
N GLU A 140 7.55 6.63 -12.36
CA GLU A 140 8.09 6.26 -13.69
C GLU A 140 9.60 6.49 -13.76
N VAL A 141 10.06 7.69 -13.35
CA VAL A 141 11.49 8.02 -13.27
C VAL A 141 12.24 7.08 -12.32
N PHE A 142 11.62 6.65 -11.22
CA PHE A 142 12.24 5.66 -10.34
C PHE A 142 12.36 4.30 -11.02
N LEU A 143 11.32 3.83 -11.72
CA LEU A 143 11.38 2.57 -12.49
C LEU A 143 12.49 2.59 -13.52
N ASP A 144 12.61 3.65 -14.32
CA ASP A 144 13.67 3.81 -15.32
C ASP A 144 15.05 3.69 -14.67
N LYS A 145 15.26 4.37 -13.55
CA LYS A 145 16.53 4.31 -12.82
C LYS A 145 16.81 2.92 -12.24
N THR A 146 15.78 2.19 -11.76
CA THR A 146 15.99 0.81 -11.25
C THR A 146 16.45 -0.15 -12.34
N MET A 147 16.12 0.11 -13.61
CA MET A 147 16.53 -0.72 -14.73
C MET A 147 18.00 -0.49 -15.15
N THR A 148 18.53 0.69 -14.85
CA THR A 148 19.90 1.08 -15.24
C THR A 148 20.96 0.79 -14.17
N LEU A 149 20.55 0.51 -12.93
CA LEU A 149 21.46 0.17 -11.85
C LEU A 149 21.82 -1.32 -11.88
N PRO A 150 23.09 -1.71 -11.61
CA PRO A 150 23.47 -3.11 -11.50
C PRO A 150 22.64 -3.77 -10.40
N GLN A 151 21.96 -4.87 -10.77
CA GLN A 151 21.18 -5.65 -9.81
C GLN A 151 22.14 -6.48 -8.97
N ASN A 152 22.24 -6.18 -7.68
CA ASN A 152 22.71 -7.19 -6.73
C ASN A 152 21.59 -8.23 -6.65
N ASN A 153 21.85 -9.43 -7.17
CA ASN A 153 20.95 -10.58 -7.08
C ASN A 153 20.84 -11.05 -5.62
N GLU A 154 20.10 -10.30 -4.80
CA GLU A 154 19.47 -10.87 -3.62
C GLU A 154 18.19 -11.52 -4.15
N GLU A 155 18.09 -12.84 -4.01
CA GLU A 155 17.00 -13.67 -4.45
C GLU A 155 15.68 -13.08 -3.90
N GLU A 156 14.85 -12.52 -4.80
CA GLU A 156 13.49 -12.13 -4.45
C GLU A 156 12.74 -13.42 -4.09
N GLU A 157 12.31 -13.56 -2.84
CA GLU A 157 11.42 -14.66 -2.46
C GLU A 157 10.20 -14.62 -3.40
N PRO A 158 9.80 -15.76 -3.98
CA PRO A 158 8.72 -15.80 -4.96
C PRO A 158 7.43 -15.28 -4.34
N VAL A 159 6.85 -14.28 -4.98
CA VAL A 159 5.50 -13.79 -4.69
C VAL A 159 4.56 -14.99 -4.82
N LYS A 160 3.97 -15.43 -3.72
CA LYS A 160 2.91 -16.45 -3.76
C LYS A 160 1.70 -15.84 -4.43
N VAL A 161 1.55 -16.14 -5.71
CA VAL A 161 0.28 -15.95 -6.42
C VAL A 161 -0.69 -16.96 -5.79
N VAL A 162 -1.71 -16.46 -5.11
CA VAL A 162 -2.82 -17.30 -4.64
C VAL A 162 -3.73 -17.46 -5.85
N ASP A 163 -3.58 -18.57 -6.56
CA ASP A 163 -4.57 -19.00 -7.54
C ASP A 163 -5.88 -19.27 -6.78
N LEU A 164 -6.89 -18.50 -7.11
CA LEU A 164 -8.25 -18.78 -6.69
C LEU A 164 -8.70 -20.04 -7.47
N GLU A 165 -8.54 -21.22 -6.87
CA GLU A 165 -9.17 -22.41 -7.38
C GLU A 165 -10.69 -22.22 -7.31
N GLU A 166 -11.32 -22.24 -8.48
CA GLU A 166 -12.77 -22.34 -8.61
C GLU A 166 -13.23 -23.66 -7.97
N ASP A 167 -13.99 -23.55 -6.89
CA ASP A 167 -14.72 -24.67 -6.30
C ASP A 167 -15.72 -25.21 -7.34
N LYS A 168 -15.30 -26.26 -8.06
CA LYS A 168 -16.23 -27.09 -8.80
C LYS A 168 -16.97 -27.97 -7.79
N GLN A 169 -18.19 -27.58 -7.47
CA GLN A 169 -19.16 -28.47 -6.84
C GLN A 169 -19.45 -29.64 -7.77
N ASP A 170 -18.93 -30.82 -7.42
CA ASP A 170 -19.37 -32.10 -7.99
C ASP A 170 -20.77 -32.40 -7.46
N ASP A 171 -21.79 -32.11 -8.27
CA ASP A 171 -23.14 -32.67 -8.10
C ASP A 171 -23.08 -34.17 -8.37
N LYS A 172 -22.92 -34.99 -7.32
CA LYS A 172 -23.24 -36.42 -7.37
C LYS A 172 -24.75 -36.55 -7.29
N GLN A 173 -25.37 -36.77 -8.43
CA GLN A 173 -26.71 -37.41 -8.52
C GLN A 173 -26.60 -38.86 -8.07
N ASP A 174 -27.10 -39.13 -6.90
CA ASP A 174 -27.42 -40.52 -6.47
C ASP A 174 -28.73 -40.94 -7.17
N ASP A 175 -28.57 -41.77 -8.19
CA ASP A 175 -29.65 -42.45 -8.87
C ASP A 175 -29.97 -43.74 -8.05
N GLU A 176 -30.87 -43.63 -7.09
CA GLU A 176 -31.47 -44.78 -6.43
C GLU A 176 -32.68 -45.27 -7.24
N GLY A 177 -32.41 -46.30 -8.04
CA GLY A 177 -33.43 -47.05 -8.71
C GLY A 177 -34.22 -47.92 -7.73
N ASP A 178 -35.44 -47.51 -7.38
CA ASP A 178 -36.42 -48.38 -6.73
C ASP A 178 -37.11 -49.30 -7.76
N GLY A 179 -36.73 -50.57 -7.69
CA GLY A 179 -37.43 -51.63 -8.40
C GLY A 179 -38.75 -51.91 -7.71
N ILE A 180 -39.86 -51.83 -8.48
CA ILE A 180 -41.17 -52.33 -8.09
C ILE A 180 -41.42 -53.69 -8.80
N PRO A 181 -41.69 -54.78 -8.05
CA PRO A 181 -42.10 -56.04 -8.68
C PRO A 181 -43.61 -56.04 -8.93
N TRP A 182 -43.98 -56.55 -10.11
CA TRP A 182 -45.20 -57.18 -10.64
C TRP A 182 -45.46 -56.86 -12.08
#